data_f92237c57db80e017969cad16045a903
#
_entry.id   f92237c57db80e017969cad16045a903
#
_cell.length_a   1.000
_cell.length_b   1.000
_cell.length_c   1.000
_cell.angle_alpha   90.00
_cell.angle_beta   90.00
_cell.angle_gamma   90.00
#
_symmetry.space_group_name_H-M   'P 1'
#
loop_
_entity.id
_entity.type
_entity.pdbx_description
1 polymer ?
#
loop_
_entity_poly.entity_id
_entity_poly.type
_entity_poly.pdbx_seq_one_letter_code
_entity_poly.pdbx_strand_id
1 'polypeptide(L)'
;MRKLILLMLLLCAVIASGCSENVPPKEDAKNATTAAVQEKKDISFIVYRAASDGSEKLLPEKIMMKDNGKSLPENALIALVTTKPQDAKMDDVVPIGTKVRSLKIEQDGTAYADFTRELAKKGQGSYGEMMLCYAITNTLTEFPEIKRVQILIEGKKAITLSGHMDIEDPLTRNTTLL
;
A
#
# COMPACT_ATOMS: atom_id res chain seq x y z
N MET A 1 1.76 -4.93 58.91
CA MET A 1 1.53 -4.00 60.04
C MET A 1 0.65 -2.90 59.49
N ARG A 2 -0.60 -3.00 59.86
CA ARG A 2 -1.24 -2.12 60.83
C ARG A 2 -1.22 -0.67 60.34
N LYS A 3 -2.26 0.11 60.22
CA LYS A 3 -3.61 0.26 60.76
C LYS A 3 -4.18 1.45 60.01
N LEU A 4 -5.37 1.51 59.50
CA LEU A 4 -6.66 1.71 60.17
C LEU A 4 -6.96 3.17 60.57
N ILE A 5 -8.19 3.55 60.27
CA ILE A 5 -9.08 4.46 61.00
C ILE A 5 -9.10 5.90 60.46
N LEU A 6 -10.18 6.61 60.29
CA LEU A 6 -11.64 6.50 60.55
C LEU A 6 -12.24 7.83 60.02
N LEU A 7 -13.31 7.80 59.29
CA LEU A 7 -14.64 8.31 59.65
C LEU A 7 -14.71 9.69 60.28
N MET A 8 -15.35 10.65 59.65
CA MET A 8 -16.27 11.54 60.35
C MET A 8 -17.38 12.07 59.42
N LEU A 9 -18.58 11.65 59.76
CA LEU A 9 -19.89 12.20 59.40
C LEU A 9 -20.11 13.56 60.11
N LEU A 10 -20.84 14.48 59.45
CA LEU A 10 -21.85 15.37 60.02
C LEU A 10 -22.54 16.13 58.87
N LEU A 11 -23.71 15.89 58.44
CA LEU A 11 -25.08 16.06 58.86
C LEU A 11 -25.44 17.50 59.34
N CYS A 12 -26.24 18.19 58.48
CA CYS A 12 -27.34 19.12 58.81
C CYS A 12 -27.82 19.70 57.48
N ALA A 13 -28.90 19.42 56.88
CA ALA A 13 -30.32 19.51 57.11
C ALA A 13 -30.92 20.94 57.07
N VAL A 14 -31.81 21.11 56.04
CA VAL A 14 -33.16 21.80 56.05
C VAL A 14 -33.08 23.33 55.85
N ILE A 15 -33.83 23.99 54.96
CA ILE A 15 -35.30 24.13 54.71
C ILE A 15 -35.52 24.90 53.42
N ALA A 16 -36.25 24.47 52.48
CA ALA A 16 -37.62 24.70 52.03
C ALA A 16 -37.96 26.09 51.47
N SER A 17 -38.62 26.03 50.36
CA SER A 17 -39.77 26.80 49.85
C SER A 17 -39.49 27.79 48.73
N GLY A 18 -40.19 27.54 47.62
CA GLY A 18 -40.43 28.50 46.55
C GLY A 18 -40.79 27.89 45.20
N CYS A 19 -42.12 27.58 45.07
CA CYS A 19 -42.69 27.27 43.74
C CYS A 19 -42.63 28.46 42.82
N SER A 20 -42.28 28.23 41.55
CA SER A 20 -42.97 28.86 40.42
C SER A 20 -42.71 28.05 39.13
N GLU A 21 -43.79 27.57 38.57
CA GLU A 21 -43.86 26.96 37.25
C GLU A 21 -43.44 27.92 36.17
N ASN A 22 -42.58 27.47 35.29
CA ASN A 22 -42.62 27.78 33.86
C ASN A 22 -41.81 26.77 33.08
N VAL A 23 -42.49 25.91 32.40
CA VAL A 23 -41.94 24.99 31.40
C VAL A 23 -41.93 25.73 30.07
N PRO A 24 -40.83 25.82 29.40
CA PRO A 24 -40.79 25.81 27.94
C PRO A 24 -39.85 24.68 27.42
N PRO A 25 -39.89 24.41 26.16
CA PRO A 25 -39.94 23.05 25.61
C PRO A 25 -38.56 22.39 25.47
N LYS A 26 -38.62 21.07 25.49
CA LYS A 26 -37.52 20.18 25.11
C LYS A 26 -36.97 20.55 23.75
N GLU A 27 -35.77 21.06 23.69
CA GLU A 27 -34.92 20.96 22.53
C GLU A 27 -34.06 19.70 22.67
N ASP A 28 -34.41 18.73 21.84
CA ASP A 28 -33.59 17.55 21.58
C ASP A 28 -32.25 18.01 21.01
N ALA A 29 -31.25 18.19 21.85
CA ALA A 29 -29.88 18.32 21.42
C ALA A 29 -29.43 16.97 20.83
N LYS A 30 -29.71 16.75 19.55
CA LYS A 30 -29.00 15.79 18.74
C LYS A 30 -27.54 16.17 18.78
N ASN A 31 -26.80 15.46 19.63
CA ASN A 31 -25.34 15.44 19.56
C ASN A 31 -24.92 14.71 18.27
N ALA A 32 -24.97 15.45 17.17
CA ALA A 32 -24.38 15.00 15.92
C ALA A 32 -22.86 15.08 16.10
N THR A 33 -22.27 13.97 16.52
CA THR A 33 -20.84 13.75 16.36
C THR A 33 -20.55 13.77 14.86
N THR A 34 -20.24 14.94 14.34
CA THR A 34 -19.68 15.09 13.01
C THR A 34 -18.30 14.46 13.06
N ALA A 35 -18.22 13.18 12.71
CA ALA A 35 -16.95 12.55 12.39
C ALA A 35 -16.35 13.38 11.26
N ALA A 36 -15.32 14.16 11.57
CA ALA A 36 -14.54 14.88 10.58
C ALA A 36 -13.99 13.82 9.60
N VAL A 37 -14.54 13.76 8.40
CA VAL A 37 -13.99 13.01 7.29
C VAL A 37 -12.66 13.70 6.97
N GLN A 38 -11.56 13.16 7.51
CA GLN A 38 -10.23 13.59 7.12
C GLN A 38 -10.10 13.28 5.61
N GLU A 39 -10.11 14.30 4.79
CA GLU A 39 -9.77 14.16 3.37
C GLU A 39 -8.38 13.53 3.27
N LYS A 40 -8.34 12.31 2.74
CA LYS A 40 -7.09 11.59 2.50
C LYS A 40 -6.27 12.37 1.49
N LYS A 41 -5.01 12.63 1.82
CA LYS A 41 -4.04 13.32 0.95
C LYS A 41 -3.85 12.55 -0.36
N ASP A 42 -3.69 13.27 -1.47
CA ASP A 42 -3.27 12.66 -2.73
C ASP A 42 -1.79 12.32 -2.69
N ILE A 43 -1.47 11.11 -3.12
CA ILE A 43 -0.10 10.61 -3.33
C ILE A 43 0.10 10.30 -4.81
N SER A 44 1.34 10.42 -5.28
CA SER A 44 1.70 10.05 -6.65
C SER A 44 3.06 9.39 -6.70
N PHE A 45 3.23 8.48 -7.65
CA PHE A 45 4.45 7.74 -7.91
C PHE A 45 4.49 7.29 -9.37
N ILE A 46 5.64 6.76 -9.81
CA ILE A 46 5.82 6.21 -11.15
C ILE A 46 5.76 4.68 -11.08
N VAL A 47 5.06 4.07 -12.02
CA VAL A 47 5.17 2.65 -12.35
C VAL A 47 5.72 2.51 -13.77
N TYR A 48 6.34 1.38 -14.09
CA TYR A 48 6.86 1.11 -15.43
C TYR A 48 6.01 0.07 -16.14
N ARG A 49 5.66 0.36 -17.40
CA ARG A 49 4.88 -0.51 -18.29
C ARG A 49 5.66 -0.83 -19.54
N ALA A 50 5.43 -1.99 -20.15
CA ALA A 50 6.06 -2.29 -21.44
C ALA A 50 5.48 -1.39 -22.54
N ALA A 51 6.32 -1.00 -23.51
CA ALA A 51 5.85 -0.33 -24.71
C ALA A 51 5.03 -1.31 -25.56
N SER A 52 3.89 -0.84 -26.13
CA SER A 52 2.99 -1.67 -26.94
C SER A 52 3.45 -1.83 -28.40
N ASP A 53 4.50 -1.12 -28.82
CA ASP A 53 5.04 -1.16 -30.18
C ASP A 53 6.01 -2.33 -30.43
N GLY A 54 6.19 -3.21 -29.43
CA GLY A 54 7.12 -4.35 -29.50
C GLY A 54 8.59 -3.98 -29.28
N SER A 55 8.90 -2.73 -29.00
CA SER A 55 10.25 -2.33 -28.59
C SER A 55 10.56 -2.89 -27.19
N GLU A 56 11.83 -3.17 -26.92
CA GLU A 56 12.29 -3.57 -25.58
C GLU A 56 12.40 -2.34 -24.68
N LYS A 57 11.27 -1.61 -24.47
CA LYS A 57 11.21 -0.40 -23.66
C LYS A 57 10.18 -0.48 -22.56
N LEU A 58 10.53 0.08 -21.42
CA LEU A 58 9.65 0.35 -20.30
C LEU A 58 9.34 1.83 -20.23
N LEU A 59 8.08 2.17 -20.29
CA LEU A 59 7.59 3.54 -20.26
C LEU A 59 7.11 3.91 -18.86
N PRO A 60 7.49 5.08 -18.35
CA PRO A 60 7.02 5.53 -17.04
C PRO A 60 5.58 6.00 -17.12
N GLU A 61 4.73 5.50 -16.24
CA GLU A 61 3.35 5.92 -16.04
C GLU A 61 3.20 6.54 -14.64
N LYS A 62 2.72 7.78 -14.58
CA LYS A 62 2.42 8.45 -13.32
C LYS A 62 1.06 8.03 -12.81
N ILE A 63 1.03 7.42 -11.64
CA ILE A 63 -0.21 7.05 -10.93
C ILE A 63 -0.49 8.06 -9.82
N MET A 64 -1.74 8.47 -9.70
CA MET A 64 -2.25 9.29 -8.60
C MET A 64 -3.36 8.52 -7.88
N MET A 65 -3.34 8.52 -6.55
CA MET A 65 -4.35 7.88 -5.73
C MET A 65 -4.48 8.56 -4.36
N LYS A 66 -5.56 8.27 -3.65
CA LYS A 66 -5.70 8.71 -2.25
C LYS A 66 -4.80 7.85 -1.35
N ASP A 67 -4.12 8.51 -0.42
CA ASP A 67 -3.29 7.84 0.59
C ASP A 67 -4.12 6.82 1.37
N ASN A 68 -3.63 5.60 1.44
CA ASN A 68 -4.28 4.47 2.12
C ASN A 68 -3.50 4.01 3.37
N GLY A 69 -2.47 4.77 3.78
CA GLY A 69 -1.62 4.47 4.93
C GLY A 69 -0.51 3.45 4.67
N LYS A 70 -0.36 2.98 3.43
CA LYS A 70 0.77 2.14 3.02
C LYS A 70 1.96 3.00 2.58
N SER A 71 3.17 2.43 2.59
CA SER A 71 4.35 3.11 2.04
C SER A 71 4.19 3.42 0.54
N LEU A 72 4.89 4.44 0.04
CA LEU A 72 4.87 4.77 -1.39
C LEU A 72 5.37 3.60 -2.27
N PRO A 73 6.48 2.89 -1.93
CA PRO A 73 6.91 1.72 -2.70
C PRO A 73 5.86 0.60 -2.72
N GLU A 74 5.16 0.36 -1.59
CA GLU A 74 4.12 -0.67 -1.54
C GLU A 74 2.91 -0.27 -2.41
N ASN A 75 2.52 1.01 -2.38
CA ASN A 75 1.45 1.53 -3.24
C ASN A 75 1.82 1.43 -4.72
N ALA A 76 3.06 1.76 -5.10
CA ALA A 76 3.53 1.65 -6.47
C ALA A 76 3.50 0.19 -6.96
N LEU A 77 3.97 -0.75 -6.13
CA LEU A 77 3.94 -2.18 -6.46
C LEU A 77 2.51 -2.70 -6.61
N ILE A 78 1.61 -2.33 -5.69
CA ILE A 78 0.19 -2.70 -5.78
C ILE A 78 -0.44 -2.10 -7.03
N ALA A 79 -0.20 -0.83 -7.33
CA ALA A 79 -0.73 -0.16 -8.52
C ALA A 79 -0.24 -0.83 -9.81
N LEU A 80 1.06 -1.16 -9.91
CA LEU A 80 1.60 -1.91 -11.05
C LEU A 80 0.83 -3.20 -11.30
N VAL A 81 0.45 -3.92 -10.25
CA VAL A 81 -0.21 -5.23 -10.32
C VAL A 81 -1.73 -5.11 -10.57
N THR A 82 -2.37 -4.05 -10.07
CA THR A 82 -3.84 -3.98 -10.01
C THR A 82 -4.46 -2.99 -10.99
N THR A 83 -3.67 -2.06 -11.57
CA THR A 83 -4.19 -1.08 -12.52
C THR A 83 -3.80 -1.44 -13.94
N LYS A 84 -4.64 -1.04 -14.90
CA LYS A 84 -4.32 -1.13 -16.32
C LYS A 84 -3.58 0.12 -16.78
N PRO A 85 -2.72 0.02 -17.80
CA PRO A 85 -2.14 1.18 -18.45
C PRO A 85 -3.22 2.17 -18.89
N GLN A 86 -2.98 3.47 -18.71
CA GLN A 86 -3.91 4.53 -19.13
C GLN A 86 -3.62 4.99 -20.57
N ASP A 87 -2.40 4.77 -21.06
CA ASP A 87 -1.98 5.10 -22.44
C ASP A 87 -1.95 3.84 -23.31
N ALA A 88 -2.56 3.89 -24.49
CA ALA A 88 -2.56 2.81 -25.46
C ALA A 88 -1.17 2.43 -26.00
N LYS A 89 -0.14 3.26 -25.75
CA LYS A 89 1.24 2.95 -26.03
C LYS A 89 1.90 2.01 -25.03
N MET A 90 1.19 1.61 -24.01
CA MET A 90 1.68 0.79 -22.91
C MET A 90 0.89 -0.50 -22.79
N ASP A 91 1.60 -1.60 -22.56
CA ASP A 91 1.02 -2.91 -22.30
C ASP A 91 1.13 -3.31 -20.83
N ASP A 92 0.14 -4.05 -20.37
CA ASP A 92 0.15 -4.69 -19.06
C ASP A 92 0.86 -6.06 -19.18
N VAL A 93 2.04 -6.14 -18.57
CA VAL A 93 2.84 -7.38 -18.56
C VAL A 93 2.57 -8.27 -17.35
N VAL A 94 1.74 -7.79 -16.40
CA VAL A 94 1.46 -8.54 -15.17
C VAL A 94 0.38 -9.59 -15.42
N PRO A 95 0.63 -10.88 -15.14
CA PRO A 95 -0.36 -11.92 -15.30
C PRO A 95 -1.63 -11.68 -14.50
N ILE A 96 -2.78 -11.89 -15.12
CA ILE A 96 -4.09 -11.72 -14.48
C ILE A 96 -4.21 -12.62 -13.23
N GLY A 97 -4.67 -12.02 -12.14
CA GLY A 97 -4.85 -12.70 -10.86
C GLY A 97 -3.65 -12.60 -9.92
N THR A 98 -2.53 -12.04 -10.39
CA THR A 98 -1.38 -11.73 -9.52
C THR A 98 -1.80 -10.80 -8.38
N LYS A 99 -1.28 -11.08 -7.18
CA LYS A 99 -1.45 -10.23 -6.00
C LYS A 99 -0.11 -10.01 -5.33
N VAL A 100 0.09 -8.80 -4.80
CA VAL A 100 1.20 -8.50 -3.87
C VAL A 100 0.84 -9.09 -2.51
N ARG A 101 1.70 -9.95 -1.97
CA ARG A 101 1.55 -10.54 -0.64
C ARG A 101 2.23 -9.69 0.43
N SER A 102 3.45 -9.22 0.11
CA SER A 102 4.19 -8.31 0.98
C SER A 102 5.31 -7.60 0.22
N LEU A 103 5.75 -6.47 0.76
CA LEU A 103 6.99 -5.78 0.39
C LEU A 103 7.78 -5.51 1.67
N LYS A 104 9.02 -6.02 1.74
CA LYS A 104 9.93 -5.78 2.85
C LYS A 104 11.21 -5.16 2.31
N ILE A 105 11.63 -4.04 2.88
CA ILE A 105 12.86 -3.34 2.48
C ILE A 105 13.88 -3.49 3.62
N GLU A 106 15.04 -4.07 3.29
CA GLU A 106 16.13 -4.24 4.23
C GLU A 106 17.06 -3.02 4.26
N GLN A 107 17.87 -2.90 5.32
CA GLN A 107 18.77 -1.75 5.52
C GLN A 107 19.81 -1.58 4.41
N ASP A 108 20.17 -2.66 3.73
CA ASP A 108 21.13 -2.66 2.61
C ASP A 108 20.50 -2.17 1.28
N GLY A 109 19.21 -1.84 1.30
CA GLY A 109 18.44 -1.39 0.14
C GLY A 109 17.89 -2.54 -0.71
N THR A 110 17.91 -3.78 -0.23
CA THR A 110 17.25 -4.89 -0.91
C THR A 110 15.75 -4.90 -0.59
N ALA A 111 14.90 -4.80 -1.60
CA ALA A 111 13.46 -4.96 -1.48
C ALA A 111 13.06 -6.40 -1.82
N TYR A 112 12.41 -7.07 -0.90
CA TYR A 112 11.81 -8.40 -1.08
C TYR A 112 10.35 -8.22 -1.45
N ALA A 113 10.02 -8.39 -2.72
CA ALA A 113 8.68 -8.26 -3.28
C ALA A 113 8.06 -9.66 -3.43
N ASP A 114 7.09 -9.99 -2.58
CA ASP A 114 6.46 -11.31 -2.55
C ASP A 114 5.10 -11.28 -3.25
N PHE A 115 4.90 -12.22 -4.15
CA PHE A 115 3.70 -12.33 -4.97
C PHE A 115 3.06 -13.71 -4.84
N THR A 116 1.80 -13.77 -5.25
CA THR A 116 1.11 -15.04 -5.42
C THR A 116 1.64 -15.79 -6.64
N ARG A 117 1.37 -17.10 -6.70
CA ARG A 117 1.85 -18.00 -7.76
C ARG A 117 1.48 -17.56 -9.17
N GLU A 118 0.44 -16.74 -9.30
CA GLU A 118 -0.06 -16.24 -10.60
C GLU A 118 1.00 -15.41 -11.34
N LEU A 119 1.95 -14.76 -10.61
CA LEU A 119 3.07 -14.04 -11.23
C LEU A 119 3.94 -14.95 -12.09
N ALA A 120 4.13 -16.21 -11.68
CA ALA A 120 4.93 -17.22 -12.36
C ALA A 120 4.12 -18.03 -13.40
N LYS A 121 3.05 -17.45 -13.95
CA LYS A 121 2.21 -18.11 -14.95
C LYS A 121 2.98 -18.29 -16.26
N LYS A 122 3.03 -19.53 -16.77
CA LYS A 122 3.67 -19.87 -18.03
C LYS A 122 2.99 -19.19 -19.23
N GLY A 123 3.76 -18.97 -20.30
CA GLY A 123 3.23 -18.52 -21.59
C GLY A 123 3.57 -17.07 -21.97
N GLN A 124 4.36 -16.38 -21.17
CA GLN A 124 4.80 -15.00 -21.51
C GLN A 124 5.99 -14.96 -22.48
N GLY A 125 6.74 -16.06 -22.60
CA GLY A 125 7.99 -16.11 -23.36
C GLY A 125 9.12 -15.29 -22.71
N SER A 126 10.30 -15.29 -23.33
CA SER A 126 11.49 -14.60 -22.81
C SER A 126 11.29 -13.08 -22.70
N TYR A 127 10.69 -12.48 -23.73
CA TYR A 127 10.39 -11.05 -23.74
C TYR A 127 9.45 -10.65 -22.59
N GLY A 128 8.30 -11.33 -22.49
CA GLY A 128 7.30 -10.99 -21.46
C GLY A 128 7.82 -11.19 -20.03
N GLU A 129 8.60 -12.25 -19.80
CA GLU A 129 9.21 -12.49 -18.48
C GLU A 129 10.24 -11.40 -18.14
N MET A 130 11.10 -11.01 -19.10
CA MET A 130 12.06 -9.92 -18.90
C MET A 130 11.36 -8.60 -18.61
N MET A 131 10.36 -8.22 -19.41
CA MET A 131 9.62 -6.97 -19.23
C MET A 131 8.87 -6.95 -17.88
N LEU A 132 8.28 -8.06 -17.46
CA LEU A 132 7.63 -8.19 -16.16
C LEU A 132 8.62 -8.00 -15.00
N CYS A 133 9.74 -8.71 -15.02
CA CYS A 133 10.77 -8.61 -13.97
C CYS A 133 11.31 -7.19 -13.85
N TYR A 134 11.61 -6.53 -14.98
CA TYR A 134 12.12 -5.17 -14.96
C TYR A 134 11.05 -4.10 -14.75
N ALA A 135 9.80 -4.33 -15.11
CA ALA A 135 8.70 -3.45 -14.72
C ALA A 135 8.58 -3.38 -13.18
N ILE A 136 8.66 -4.52 -12.49
CA ILE A 136 8.69 -4.60 -11.02
C ILE A 136 9.94 -3.91 -10.46
N THR A 137 11.11 -4.26 -10.99
CA THR A 137 12.40 -3.77 -10.50
C THR A 137 12.55 -2.26 -10.69
N ASN A 138 12.26 -1.75 -11.90
CA ASN A 138 12.40 -0.32 -12.20
C ASN A 138 11.36 0.51 -11.45
N THR A 139 10.14 -0.01 -11.23
CA THR A 139 9.12 0.65 -10.40
C THR A 139 9.59 0.80 -8.96
N LEU A 140 10.12 -0.24 -8.35
CA LEU A 140 10.58 -0.19 -6.97
C LEU A 140 11.88 0.62 -6.81
N THR A 141 12.79 0.56 -7.77
CA THR A 141 14.03 1.34 -7.74
C THR A 141 13.88 2.81 -8.13
N GLU A 142 12.65 3.30 -8.36
CA GLU A 142 12.35 4.74 -8.36
C GLU A 142 12.51 5.36 -6.96
N PHE A 143 12.39 4.56 -5.91
CA PHE A 143 12.53 4.99 -4.53
C PHE A 143 13.99 4.89 -4.10
N PRO A 144 14.63 6.01 -3.66
CA PRO A 144 16.08 6.07 -3.41
C PRO A 144 16.61 5.07 -2.37
N GLU A 145 15.74 4.65 -1.46
CA GLU A 145 16.05 3.63 -0.44
C GLU A 145 16.15 2.21 -1.01
N ILE A 146 15.64 1.96 -2.24
CA ILE A 146 15.65 0.64 -2.88
C ILE A 146 16.72 0.60 -3.98
N LYS A 147 17.72 -0.24 -3.78
CA LYS A 147 18.85 -0.41 -4.71
C LYS A 147 18.68 -1.63 -5.61
N ARG A 148 17.99 -2.66 -5.13
CA ARG A 148 17.77 -3.93 -5.82
C ARG A 148 16.52 -4.62 -5.30
N VAL A 149 15.96 -5.51 -6.11
CA VAL A 149 14.69 -6.18 -5.85
C VAL A 149 14.86 -7.69 -5.94
N GLN A 150 14.55 -8.40 -4.87
CA GLN A 150 14.38 -9.85 -4.87
C GLN A 150 12.90 -10.18 -5.06
N ILE A 151 12.58 -10.80 -6.18
CA ILE A 151 11.24 -11.29 -6.45
C ILE A 151 11.05 -12.62 -5.72
N LEU A 152 9.94 -12.76 -5.00
CA LEU A 152 9.55 -13.97 -4.30
C LEU A 152 8.19 -14.45 -4.82
N ILE A 153 8.02 -15.77 -4.86
CA ILE A 153 6.75 -16.44 -5.16
C ILE A 153 6.32 -17.26 -3.95
N GLU A 154 5.17 -16.92 -3.38
CA GLU A 154 4.66 -17.59 -2.16
C GLU A 154 5.70 -17.60 -1.02
N GLY A 155 6.45 -16.49 -0.86
CA GLY A 155 7.48 -16.33 0.16
C GLY A 155 8.81 -17.01 -0.15
N LYS A 156 8.99 -17.58 -1.34
CA LYS A 156 10.19 -18.34 -1.72
C LYS A 156 10.91 -17.69 -2.90
N LYS A 157 12.23 -17.74 -2.90
CA LYS A 157 13.03 -17.43 -4.09
C LYS A 157 12.69 -18.41 -5.21
N ALA A 158 12.68 -17.91 -6.43
CA ALA A 158 12.57 -18.70 -7.64
C ALA A 158 13.80 -18.47 -8.50
N ILE A 159 14.25 -19.49 -9.24
CA ILE A 159 15.34 -19.33 -10.21
C ILE A 159 14.84 -18.51 -11.39
N THR A 160 13.62 -18.77 -11.85
CA THR A 160 12.94 -18.04 -12.93
C THR A 160 11.46 -17.93 -12.62
N LEU A 161 10.71 -17.04 -13.30
CA LEU A 161 9.24 -17.03 -13.23
C LEU A 161 8.62 -18.09 -14.15
N SER A 162 9.11 -18.17 -15.39
CA SER A 162 8.56 -19.07 -16.42
C SER A 162 9.62 -19.79 -17.28
N GLY A 163 10.90 -19.72 -16.88
CA GLY A 163 11.99 -20.48 -17.48
C GLY A 163 12.95 -19.71 -18.38
N HIS A 164 12.88 -18.37 -18.41
CA HIS A 164 13.65 -17.59 -19.38
C HIS A 164 14.64 -16.60 -18.76
N MET A 165 14.33 -16.01 -17.60
CA MET A 165 15.15 -15.02 -16.94
C MET A 165 15.54 -15.47 -15.54
N ASP A 166 16.85 -15.43 -15.24
CA ASP A 166 17.37 -15.72 -13.90
C ASP A 166 17.00 -14.58 -12.93
N ILE A 167 16.31 -14.94 -11.84
CA ILE A 167 15.90 -14.06 -10.75
C ILE A 167 16.29 -14.62 -9.37
N GLU A 168 17.22 -15.59 -9.34
CA GLU A 168 17.71 -16.17 -8.09
C GLU A 168 18.39 -15.12 -7.22
N ASP A 169 19.14 -14.22 -7.87
CA ASP A 169 19.75 -13.05 -7.25
C ASP A 169 18.88 -11.79 -7.42
N PRO A 170 19.00 -10.82 -6.47
CA PRO A 170 18.23 -9.58 -6.56
C PRO A 170 18.59 -8.78 -7.83
N LEU A 171 17.58 -8.35 -8.57
CA LEU A 171 17.72 -7.55 -9.78
C LEU A 171 17.98 -6.08 -9.44
N THR A 172 18.85 -5.43 -10.21
CA THR A 172 19.09 -3.98 -10.14
C THR A 172 18.34 -3.26 -11.25
N ARG A 173 18.19 -1.93 -11.10
CA ARG A 173 17.57 -1.08 -12.12
C ARG A 173 18.21 -1.30 -13.48
N ASN A 174 17.39 -1.54 -14.48
CA ASN A 174 17.84 -1.65 -15.87
C ASN A 174 17.49 -0.37 -16.65
N THR A 175 18.50 0.49 -16.84
CA THR A 175 18.33 1.76 -17.56
C THR A 175 18.38 1.59 -19.08
N THR A 176 18.82 0.43 -19.60
CA THR A 176 18.85 0.20 -21.05
C THR A 176 17.45 -0.01 -21.63
N LEU A 177 16.49 -0.36 -20.77
CA LEU A 177 15.07 -0.52 -21.14
C LEU A 177 14.27 0.80 -21.05
N LEU A 178 14.87 1.91 -20.61
CA LEU A 178 14.19 3.20 -20.45
C LEU A 178 14.33 4.10 -21.66
#